data_2d8c962b650fa8bfbe2ab0440c4ac28f
#
_entry.id   2d8c962b650fa8bfbe2ab0440c4ac28f
#
_cell.length_a   1.000
_cell.length_b   1.000
_cell.length_c   1.000
_cell.angle_alpha   90.00
_cell.angle_beta   90.00
_cell.angle_gamma   90.00
#
_symmetry.space_group_name_H-M   'P 1'
#
loop_
_entity.id
_entity.type
_entity.pdbx_description
1 polymer ?
#
loop_
_entity_poly.entity_id
_entity_poly.type
_entity_poly.pdbx_seq_one_letter_code
_entity_poly.pdbx_strand_id
1 'polypeptide(L)'
;MAKNSMFGRFLGYYKPQMHLFVADTICALILAGIDLAFPIILRSLTGGLFTQGQAAIMHSLGLIAIGLVVMYAVRCGCRYFVSAQGHVMGARMESKMREDLFDQYERFSFAYFDSHSSGDMMSRVVNDLFDICEGAHHLPEWLIICGVEVIGAFVILFTISPALSGAMAVVTAVLVVVMVRQNLNMKAVFSDNRKKISEVNSQLQDSLSGIRVVKSFANERTERAKFRHANDRYLDSKVNQYHAMGTYTATYGLMSGVLYFVVIVLGGWLVAQGELSPVDMATFALYISLFCTPIETLVNSTEMFQKALAGFKRMDEVLQTAPDVQDKPGATELRVEEGAIEYRDVCFSYDDCELGDDGQNRVRPVIDHMNLSIRPGETIALVGPSGGGKSTTCSLLPRFYDVQSGSITIDGQDVRDVTQESLRRAIGIVQQDVYLFDGTIRDNISYGRPSASDEDIAAAAQQANILEFIESLPEGFDTVVGERGSRLSGGQKQRIAIARVFLKNPAILILDEATSALDNESEEAVQESLERLAANRTTIIIAHRLSTIKDADEIATVERGQVVERGTHEELLARGGTYARYYRMQFEGVRAARTE
;
A
#
# COMPACT_ATOMS: atom_id res chain seq x y z
N MET A 1 2.03 29.78 4.39
CA MET A 1 0.73 29.09 4.49
C MET A 1 0.50 28.04 3.40
N ALA A 2 0.96 28.20 2.14
CA ALA A 2 0.72 27.20 1.09
C ALA A 2 1.48 25.87 1.22
N LYS A 3 2.61 25.81 1.93
CA LYS A 3 3.42 24.59 2.08
C LYS A 3 2.77 23.49 2.97
N ASN A 4 1.86 23.84 3.85
CA ASN A 4 1.23 22.89 4.79
C ASN A 4 -0.15 22.39 4.34
N SER A 5 -0.66 22.85 3.20
CA SER A 5 -1.90 22.31 2.65
C SER A 5 -1.61 21.03 1.85
N MET A 6 -2.54 20.09 1.83
CA MET A 6 -2.50 18.87 1.00
C MET A 6 -2.11 19.20 -0.46
N PHE A 7 -2.75 20.21 -1.05
CA PHE A 7 -2.46 20.67 -2.40
C PHE A 7 -1.04 21.25 -2.55
N GLY A 8 -0.54 21.96 -1.54
CA GLY A 8 0.84 22.48 -1.55
C GLY A 8 1.91 21.38 -1.51
N ARG A 9 1.65 20.27 -0.81
CA ARG A 9 2.51 19.09 -0.80
C ARG A 9 2.49 18.37 -2.14
N PHE A 10 1.30 18.19 -2.73
CA PHE A 10 1.16 17.63 -4.07
C PHE A 10 1.96 18.41 -5.11
N LEU A 11 1.82 19.74 -5.15
CA LEU A 11 2.61 20.60 -6.03
C LEU A 11 4.12 20.51 -5.76
N GLY A 12 4.51 20.07 -4.57
CA GLY A 12 5.91 19.83 -4.22
C GLY A 12 6.58 18.79 -5.11
N TYR A 13 5.84 17.74 -5.53
CA TYR A 13 6.35 16.67 -6.38
C TYR A 13 6.61 17.11 -7.82
N TYR A 14 5.98 18.20 -8.29
CA TYR A 14 6.29 18.76 -9.61
C TYR A 14 7.61 19.54 -9.65
N LYS A 15 8.10 20.07 -8.52
CA LYS A 15 9.27 20.95 -8.51
C LYS A 15 10.51 20.35 -9.18
N PRO A 16 10.90 19.09 -8.90
CA PRO A 16 12.06 18.49 -9.55
C PRO A 16 11.86 18.28 -11.06
N GLN A 17 10.60 18.19 -11.51
CA GLN A 17 10.21 17.91 -12.90
C GLN A 17 9.61 19.13 -13.61
N MET A 18 9.74 20.33 -13.03
CA MET A 18 9.10 21.57 -13.54
C MET A 18 9.47 21.88 -14.99
N HIS A 19 10.70 21.58 -15.39
CA HIS A 19 11.16 21.78 -16.76
C HIS A 19 10.41 20.89 -17.77
N LEU A 20 10.09 19.64 -17.39
CA LEU A 20 9.28 18.74 -18.23
C LEU A 20 7.84 19.21 -18.27
N PHE A 21 7.27 19.61 -17.13
CA PHE A 21 5.90 20.12 -17.03
C PHE A 21 5.68 21.36 -17.90
N VAL A 22 6.61 22.31 -17.86
CA VAL A 22 6.53 23.54 -18.70
C VAL A 22 6.66 23.19 -20.19
N ALA A 23 7.61 22.33 -20.57
CA ALA A 23 7.77 21.90 -21.94
C ALA A 23 6.55 21.13 -22.47
N ASP A 24 5.95 20.27 -21.64
CA ASP A 24 4.72 19.54 -21.93
C ASP A 24 3.55 20.49 -22.16
N THR A 25 3.36 21.47 -21.27
CA THR A 25 2.36 22.54 -21.39
C THR A 25 2.53 23.33 -22.72
N ILE A 26 3.76 23.67 -23.07
CA ILE A 26 4.04 24.39 -24.33
C ILE A 26 3.69 23.52 -25.54
N CYS A 27 4.08 22.24 -25.53
CA CYS A 27 3.72 21.30 -26.58
C CYS A 27 2.20 21.11 -26.69
N ALA A 28 1.50 21.01 -25.56
CA ALA A 28 0.03 20.93 -25.49
C ALA A 28 -0.65 22.16 -26.13
N LEU A 29 -0.16 23.37 -25.83
CA LEU A 29 -0.66 24.61 -26.45
C LEU A 29 -0.39 24.66 -27.96
N ILE A 30 0.78 24.19 -28.41
CA ILE A 30 1.10 24.10 -29.84
C ILE A 30 0.15 23.12 -30.54
N LEU A 31 -0.13 21.95 -29.94
CA LEU A 31 -1.07 20.96 -30.47
C LEU A 31 -2.45 21.57 -30.66
N ALA A 32 -3.03 22.16 -29.59
CA ALA A 32 -4.33 22.81 -29.65
C ALA A 32 -4.36 23.95 -30.69
N GLY A 33 -3.29 24.74 -30.76
CA GLY A 33 -3.15 25.81 -31.74
C GLY A 33 -3.14 25.30 -33.20
N ILE A 34 -2.44 24.21 -33.48
CA ILE A 34 -2.40 23.57 -34.83
C ILE A 34 -3.80 23.02 -35.17
N ASP A 35 -4.46 22.35 -34.23
CA ASP A 35 -5.78 21.76 -34.47
C ASP A 35 -6.85 22.84 -34.72
N LEU A 36 -6.77 24.00 -34.03
CA LEU A 36 -7.61 25.15 -34.32
C LEU A 36 -7.28 25.87 -35.63
N ALA A 37 -6.00 25.92 -36.02
CA ALA A 37 -5.56 26.62 -37.24
C ALA A 37 -5.94 25.89 -38.52
N PHE A 38 -6.00 24.55 -38.51
CA PHE A 38 -6.23 23.75 -39.70
C PHE A 38 -7.52 24.10 -40.47
N PRO A 39 -8.71 24.19 -39.81
CA PRO A 39 -9.95 24.60 -40.48
C PRO A 39 -9.89 26.02 -41.03
N ILE A 40 -9.19 26.97 -40.38
CA ILE A 40 -9.01 28.35 -40.88
C ILE A 40 -8.17 28.36 -42.15
N ILE A 41 -7.07 27.60 -42.13
CA ILE A 41 -6.19 27.45 -43.30
C ILE A 41 -7.01 26.89 -44.49
N LEU A 42 -7.77 25.82 -44.26
CA LEU A 42 -8.60 25.21 -45.28
C LEU A 42 -9.67 26.19 -45.78
N ARG A 43 -10.34 26.97 -44.90
CA ARG A 43 -11.27 28.04 -45.24
C ARG A 43 -10.62 29.08 -46.14
N SER A 44 -9.43 29.57 -45.79
CA SER A 44 -8.70 30.58 -46.55
C SER A 44 -8.28 30.09 -47.95
N LEU A 45 -7.88 28.80 -48.02
CA LEU A 45 -7.53 28.18 -49.29
C LEU A 45 -8.74 27.99 -50.19
N THR A 46 -9.85 27.46 -49.67
CA THR A 46 -11.05 27.16 -50.46
C THR A 46 -11.84 28.40 -50.87
N GLY A 47 -11.93 29.40 -49.98
CA GLY A 47 -12.64 30.65 -50.24
C GLY A 47 -11.82 31.71 -50.96
N GLY A 48 -10.50 31.60 -50.95
CA GLY A 48 -9.56 32.56 -51.53
C GLY A 48 -8.76 32.02 -52.70
N LEU A 49 -7.70 31.23 -52.40
CA LEU A 49 -6.75 30.79 -53.42
C LEU A 49 -7.38 29.89 -54.48
N PHE A 50 -8.24 28.95 -54.11
CA PHE A 50 -8.84 27.99 -55.05
C PHE A 50 -9.93 28.60 -55.93
N THR A 51 -10.35 29.84 -55.66
CA THR A 51 -11.20 30.61 -56.53
C THR A 51 -10.41 31.42 -57.59
N GLN A 52 -9.09 31.50 -57.43
CA GLN A 52 -8.20 32.13 -58.41
C GLN A 52 -7.86 31.14 -59.54
N GLY A 53 -7.54 31.64 -60.71
CA GLY A 53 -7.27 30.76 -61.89
C GLY A 53 -6.15 29.72 -61.68
N GLN A 54 -6.13 28.69 -62.54
CA GLN A 54 -5.26 27.54 -62.46
C GLN A 54 -3.75 27.88 -62.21
N ALA A 55 -3.24 28.96 -62.83
CA ALA A 55 -1.84 29.38 -62.69
C ALA A 55 -1.50 29.80 -61.24
N ALA A 56 -2.40 30.53 -60.56
CA ALA A 56 -2.20 30.94 -59.16
C ALA A 56 -2.21 29.76 -58.20
N ILE A 57 -3.12 28.82 -58.44
CA ILE A 57 -3.20 27.57 -57.61
C ILE A 57 -1.92 26.77 -57.77
N MET A 58 -1.47 26.50 -59.01
CA MET A 58 -0.28 25.68 -59.27
C MET A 58 1.01 26.32 -58.72
N HIS A 59 1.11 27.65 -58.74
CA HIS A 59 2.24 28.37 -58.16
C HIS A 59 2.32 28.24 -56.64
N SER A 60 1.17 28.22 -55.97
CA SER A 60 1.11 28.19 -54.51
C SER A 60 1.10 26.79 -53.90
N LEU A 61 0.76 25.74 -54.64
CA LEU A 61 0.63 24.35 -54.16
C LEU A 61 1.89 23.83 -53.48
N GLY A 62 3.09 24.12 -54.04
CA GLY A 62 4.36 23.69 -53.46
C GLY A 62 4.61 24.30 -52.07
N LEU A 63 4.33 25.60 -51.92
CA LEU A 63 4.47 26.31 -50.63
C LEU A 63 3.47 25.80 -49.59
N ILE A 64 2.23 25.58 -50.02
CA ILE A 64 1.19 25.02 -49.14
C ILE A 64 1.59 23.62 -48.66
N ALA A 65 2.05 22.76 -49.59
CA ALA A 65 2.49 21.40 -49.27
C ALA A 65 3.63 21.42 -48.25
N ILE A 66 4.66 22.27 -48.45
CA ILE A 66 5.74 22.42 -47.47
C ILE A 66 5.23 22.92 -46.13
N GLY A 67 4.35 23.94 -46.11
CA GLY A 67 3.77 24.45 -44.88
C GLY A 67 2.99 23.40 -44.11
N LEU A 68 2.17 22.59 -44.76
CA LEU A 68 1.44 21.49 -44.15
C LEU A 68 2.38 20.40 -43.63
N VAL A 69 3.40 20.02 -44.37
CA VAL A 69 4.39 19.03 -43.94
C VAL A 69 5.10 19.52 -42.66
N VAL A 70 5.56 20.77 -42.65
CA VAL A 70 6.20 21.35 -41.45
C VAL A 70 5.22 21.39 -40.27
N MET A 71 3.97 21.82 -40.47
CA MET A 71 2.95 21.87 -39.44
C MET A 71 2.69 20.47 -38.84
N TYR A 72 2.53 19.45 -39.68
CA TYR A 72 2.31 18.08 -39.19
C TYR A 72 3.57 17.45 -38.59
N ALA A 73 4.77 17.80 -39.05
CA ALA A 73 6.01 17.39 -38.41
C ALA A 73 6.14 17.96 -37.00
N VAL A 74 5.84 19.26 -36.82
CA VAL A 74 5.79 19.89 -35.49
C VAL A 74 4.72 19.23 -34.61
N ARG A 75 3.52 19.02 -35.17
CA ARG A 75 2.44 18.32 -34.44
C ARG A 75 2.86 16.93 -33.96
N CYS A 76 3.51 16.15 -34.85
CA CYS A 76 4.02 14.83 -34.49
C CYS A 76 5.09 14.89 -33.39
N GLY A 77 6.03 15.83 -33.46
CA GLY A 77 7.05 16.03 -32.44
C GLY A 77 6.47 16.44 -31.10
N CYS A 78 5.52 17.38 -31.07
CA CYS A 78 4.81 17.77 -29.84
C CYS A 78 3.99 16.61 -29.27
N ARG A 79 3.29 15.85 -30.13
CA ARG A 79 2.50 14.69 -29.71
C ARG A 79 3.38 13.61 -29.07
N TYR A 80 4.54 13.32 -29.70
CA TYR A 80 5.52 12.41 -29.12
C TYR A 80 6.03 12.91 -27.76
N PHE A 81 6.36 14.21 -27.65
CA PHE A 81 6.87 14.77 -26.41
C PHE A 81 5.85 14.64 -25.29
N VAL A 82 4.61 15.07 -25.52
CA VAL A 82 3.51 15.00 -24.55
C VAL A 82 3.28 13.54 -24.12
N SER A 83 3.16 12.63 -25.10
CA SER A 83 2.92 11.22 -24.81
C SER A 83 4.09 10.53 -24.11
N ALA A 84 5.35 10.85 -24.44
CA ALA A 84 6.52 10.18 -23.86
C ALA A 84 6.99 10.86 -22.57
N GLN A 85 7.22 12.19 -22.62
CA GLN A 85 7.85 12.91 -21.50
C GLN A 85 6.84 13.23 -20.39
N GLY A 86 5.55 13.41 -20.71
CA GLY A 86 4.49 13.50 -19.71
C GLY A 86 4.43 12.25 -18.83
N HIS A 87 4.42 11.05 -19.44
CA HIS A 87 4.44 9.79 -18.69
C HIS A 87 5.76 9.56 -17.93
N VAL A 88 6.92 9.95 -18.48
CA VAL A 88 8.22 9.90 -17.77
C VAL A 88 8.19 10.82 -16.53
N MET A 89 7.59 12.00 -16.64
CA MET A 89 7.39 12.89 -15.50
C MET A 89 6.52 12.22 -14.43
N GLY A 90 5.38 11.65 -14.81
CA GLY A 90 4.50 10.89 -13.92
C GLY A 90 5.23 9.74 -13.21
N ALA A 91 5.97 8.92 -13.95
CA ALA A 91 6.73 7.81 -13.39
C ALA A 91 7.81 8.24 -12.38
N ARG A 92 8.49 9.37 -12.62
CA ARG A 92 9.46 9.92 -11.66
C ARG A 92 8.78 10.44 -10.39
N MET A 93 7.61 11.06 -10.52
CA MET A 93 6.80 11.50 -9.36
C MET A 93 6.33 10.28 -8.56
N GLU A 94 5.84 9.24 -9.25
CA GLU A 94 5.42 7.97 -8.64
C GLU A 94 6.55 7.31 -7.85
N SER A 95 7.73 7.20 -8.45
CA SER A 95 8.91 6.65 -7.79
C SER A 95 9.24 7.41 -6.50
N LYS A 96 9.22 8.75 -6.56
CA LYS A 96 9.50 9.56 -5.36
C LYS A 96 8.42 9.44 -4.28
N MET A 97 7.14 9.40 -4.68
CA MET A 97 6.04 9.17 -3.74
C MET A 97 6.12 7.79 -3.08
N ARG A 98 6.56 6.77 -3.85
CA ARG A 98 6.76 5.40 -3.35
C ARG A 98 7.89 5.34 -2.33
N GLU A 99 9.02 6.00 -2.59
CA GLU A 99 10.12 6.14 -1.64
C GLU A 99 9.64 6.81 -0.34
N ASP A 100 8.98 7.96 -0.44
CA ASP A 100 8.50 8.71 0.72
C ASP A 100 7.50 7.90 1.57
N LEU A 101 6.60 7.11 0.94
CA LEU A 101 5.68 6.22 1.64
C LEU A 101 6.42 5.07 2.32
N PHE A 102 7.37 4.44 1.62
CA PHE A 102 8.13 3.33 2.18
C PHE A 102 8.97 3.80 3.38
N ASP A 103 9.66 4.92 3.24
CA ASP A 103 10.41 5.54 4.33
C ASP A 103 9.53 5.85 5.54
N GLN A 104 8.28 6.24 5.31
CA GLN A 104 7.33 6.52 6.39
C GLN A 104 6.85 5.22 7.05
N TYR A 105 6.57 4.16 6.28
CA TYR A 105 6.21 2.86 6.85
C TYR A 105 7.33 2.28 7.71
N GLU A 106 8.59 2.39 7.29
CA GLU A 106 9.74 1.93 8.08
C GLU A 106 9.90 2.67 9.43
N ARG A 107 9.30 3.86 9.57
CA ARG A 107 9.31 4.64 10.83
C ARG A 107 8.20 4.30 11.79
N PHE A 108 7.16 3.60 11.35
CA PHE A 108 6.02 3.28 12.20
C PHE A 108 6.35 2.21 13.24
N SER A 109 5.67 2.31 14.38
CA SER A 109 5.71 1.29 15.43
C SER A 109 4.85 0.07 15.08
N PHE A 110 4.97 -0.99 15.85
CA PHE A 110 4.14 -2.19 15.68
C PHE A 110 2.63 -1.89 15.77
N ALA A 111 2.22 -0.94 16.63
CA ALA A 111 0.83 -0.53 16.76
C ALA A 111 0.16 -0.15 15.43
N TYR A 112 0.90 0.53 14.55
CA TYR A 112 0.41 0.86 13.21
C TYR A 112 0.16 -0.41 12.37
N PHE A 113 1.10 -1.35 12.38
CA PHE A 113 0.99 -2.60 11.61
C PHE A 113 -0.07 -3.55 12.15
N ASP A 114 -0.33 -3.54 13.47
CA ASP A 114 -1.38 -4.33 14.09
C ASP A 114 -2.79 -3.81 13.71
N SER A 115 -2.92 -2.49 13.52
CA SER A 115 -4.20 -1.85 13.17
C SER A 115 -4.46 -1.77 11.66
N HIS A 116 -3.46 -2.02 10.80
CA HIS A 116 -3.56 -1.91 9.35
C HIS A 116 -3.12 -3.19 8.63
N SER A 117 -3.91 -3.64 7.65
CA SER A 117 -3.54 -4.84 6.89
C SER A 117 -2.41 -4.56 5.89
N SER A 118 -1.50 -5.53 5.73
CA SER A 118 -0.43 -5.46 4.72
C SER A 118 -0.97 -5.26 3.30
N GLY A 119 -2.14 -5.84 3.00
CA GLY A 119 -2.78 -5.68 1.69
C GLY A 119 -3.24 -4.24 1.41
N ASP A 120 -3.76 -3.54 2.44
CA ASP A 120 -4.15 -2.13 2.31
C ASP A 120 -2.92 -1.24 2.08
N MET A 121 -1.85 -1.46 2.85
CA MET A 121 -0.58 -0.74 2.69
C MET A 121 0.01 -0.97 1.29
N MET A 122 0.05 -2.22 0.79
CA MET A 122 0.50 -2.53 -0.58
C MET A 122 -0.37 -1.85 -1.64
N SER A 123 -1.70 -1.84 -1.46
CA SER A 123 -2.61 -1.16 -2.39
C SER A 123 -2.34 0.34 -2.47
N ARG A 124 -1.98 0.98 -1.36
CA ARG A 124 -1.60 2.40 -1.34
C ARG A 124 -0.29 2.66 -2.09
N VAL A 125 0.72 1.79 -1.92
CA VAL A 125 2.04 1.93 -2.55
C VAL A 125 2.01 1.60 -4.05
N VAL A 126 1.07 0.78 -4.52
CA VAL A 126 1.00 0.33 -5.92
C VAL A 126 -0.16 0.99 -6.65
N ASN A 127 -1.40 0.79 -6.21
CA ASN A 127 -2.58 1.20 -6.97
C ASN A 127 -2.88 2.70 -6.81
N ASP A 128 -2.84 3.22 -5.56
CA ASP A 128 -3.14 4.62 -5.33
C ASP A 128 -2.11 5.54 -5.98
N LEU A 129 -0.82 5.18 -5.92
CA LEU A 129 0.24 5.96 -6.57
C LEU A 129 0.10 5.99 -8.09
N PHE A 130 -0.25 4.87 -8.69
CA PHE A 130 -0.56 4.82 -10.13
C PHE A 130 -1.70 5.78 -10.49
N ASP A 131 -2.85 5.69 -9.78
CA ASP A 131 -3.99 6.57 -10.01
C ASP A 131 -3.64 8.06 -9.80
N ILE A 132 -2.81 8.38 -8.79
CA ILE A 132 -2.33 9.74 -8.52
C ILE A 132 -1.50 10.26 -9.69
N CYS A 133 -0.57 9.47 -10.18
CA CYS A 133 0.39 9.90 -11.21
C CYS A 133 -0.25 9.99 -12.59
N GLU A 134 -1.15 9.08 -12.93
CA GLU A 134 -2.00 9.20 -14.13
C GLU A 134 -2.80 10.50 -14.10
N GLY A 135 -3.44 10.82 -12.95
CA GLY A 135 -4.13 12.09 -12.79
C GLY A 135 -3.19 13.30 -12.83
N ALA A 136 -1.99 13.18 -12.27
CA ALA A 136 -1.05 14.29 -12.18
C ALA A 136 -0.59 14.82 -13.54
N HIS A 137 -0.32 13.96 -14.52
CA HIS A 137 0.13 14.43 -15.84
C HIS A 137 -1.02 14.64 -16.83
N HIS A 138 -2.02 13.76 -16.85
CA HIS A 138 -3.11 13.89 -17.81
C HIS A 138 -4.07 15.05 -17.51
N LEU A 139 -4.38 15.34 -16.24
CA LEU A 139 -5.37 16.37 -15.94
C LEU A 139 -4.95 17.77 -16.35
N PRO A 140 -3.73 18.26 -16.05
CA PRO A 140 -3.28 19.57 -16.54
C PRO A 140 -3.24 19.62 -18.08
N GLU A 141 -2.72 18.55 -18.73
CA GLU A 141 -2.66 18.43 -20.19
C GLU A 141 -4.05 18.56 -20.80
N TRP A 142 -5.02 17.73 -20.38
CA TRP A 142 -6.37 17.73 -20.92
C TRP A 142 -7.14 19.02 -20.64
N LEU A 143 -6.98 19.60 -19.45
CA LEU A 143 -7.60 20.89 -19.14
C LEU A 143 -7.08 22.00 -20.07
N ILE A 144 -5.80 21.99 -20.40
CA ILE A 144 -5.20 22.98 -21.28
C ILE A 144 -5.62 22.73 -22.73
N ILE A 145 -5.42 21.53 -23.26
CA ILE A 145 -5.76 21.21 -24.65
C ILE A 145 -7.27 21.42 -24.89
N CYS A 146 -8.11 20.74 -24.10
CA CYS A 146 -9.55 20.80 -24.29
C CYS A 146 -10.11 22.20 -24.03
N GLY A 147 -9.58 22.93 -23.04
CA GLY A 147 -9.99 24.31 -22.75
C GLY A 147 -9.66 25.24 -23.90
N VAL A 148 -8.45 25.17 -24.44
CA VAL A 148 -8.01 25.99 -25.60
C VAL A 148 -8.79 25.64 -26.86
N GLU A 149 -8.99 24.33 -27.13
CA GLU A 149 -9.75 23.89 -28.31
C GLU A 149 -11.21 24.35 -28.25
N VAL A 150 -11.91 24.14 -27.13
CA VAL A 150 -13.34 24.53 -27.02
C VAL A 150 -13.49 26.06 -27.08
N ILE A 151 -12.73 26.79 -26.26
CA ILE A 151 -12.85 28.26 -26.21
C ILE A 151 -12.37 28.86 -27.55
N GLY A 152 -11.24 28.40 -28.06
CA GLY A 152 -10.66 28.88 -29.32
C GLY A 152 -11.58 28.62 -30.50
N ALA A 153 -12.18 27.43 -30.59
CA ALA A 153 -13.16 27.11 -31.64
C ALA A 153 -14.34 28.08 -31.61
N PHE A 154 -14.97 28.31 -30.45
CA PHE A 154 -16.10 29.26 -30.36
C PHE A 154 -15.66 30.69 -30.66
N VAL A 155 -14.52 31.16 -30.17
CA VAL A 155 -14.01 32.50 -30.49
C VAL A 155 -13.85 32.65 -32.02
N ILE A 156 -13.26 31.68 -32.70
CA ILE A 156 -13.10 31.71 -34.16
C ILE A 156 -14.45 31.71 -34.87
N LEU A 157 -15.34 30.80 -34.50
CA LEU A 157 -16.68 30.69 -35.10
C LEU A 157 -17.51 31.97 -34.93
N PHE A 158 -17.42 32.65 -33.77
CA PHE A 158 -18.07 33.92 -33.56
C PHE A 158 -17.57 35.04 -34.49
N THR A 159 -16.31 34.99 -34.93
CA THR A 159 -15.80 35.96 -35.93
C THR A 159 -16.34 35.70 -37.33
N ILE A 160 -16.81 34.48 -37.61
CA ILE A 160 -17.37 34.10 -38.93
C ILE A 160 -18.87 34.42 -39.01
N SER A 161 -19.66 33.90 -38.04
CA SER A 161 -21.10 34.17 -37.97
C SER A 161 -21.55 34.12 -36.50
N PRO A 162 -21.82 35.28 -35.87
CA PRO A 162 -22.32 35.35 -34.50
C PRO A 162 -23.65 34.62 -34.31
N ALA A 163 -24.56 34.68 -35.29
CA ALA A 163 -25.86 34.04 -35.21
C ALA A 163 -25.77 32.51 -35.14
N LEU A 164 -25.00 31.90 -36.06
CA LEU A 164 -24.82 30.44 -36.10
C LEU A 164 -24.02 29.96 -34.88
N SER A 165 -22.97 30.69 -34.50
CA SER A 165 -22.12 30.37 -33.33
C SER A 165 -22.92 30.46 -32.04
N GLY A 166 -23.78 31.46 -31.87
CA GLY A 166 -24.67 31.62 -30.73
C GLY A 166 -25.66 30.45 -30.59
N ALA A 167 -26.30 30.07 -31.74
CA ALA A 167 -27.19 28.90 -31.75
C ALA A 167 -26.44 27.61 -31.35
N MET A 168 -25.26 27.38 -31.90
CA MET A 168 -24.42 26.22 -31.54
C MET A 168 -24.00 26.25 -30.07
N ALA A 169 -23.62 27.41 -29.54
CA ALA A 169 -23.23 27.54 -28.13
C ALA A 169 -24.38 27.16 -27.18
N VAL A 170 -25.60 27.64 -27.46
CA VAL A 170 -26.80 27.29 -26.68
C VAL A 170 -27.07 25.77 -26.73
N VAL A 171 -27.06 25.20 -27.94
CA VAL A 171 -27.27 23.74 -28.10
C VAL A 171 -26.18 22.95 -27.38
N THR A 172 -24.90 23.33 -27.54
CA THR A 172 -23.79 22.68 -26.86
C THR A 172 -23.97 22.76 -25.34
N ALA A 173 -24.33 23.91 -24.78
CA ALA A 173 -24.55 24.06 -23.34
C ALA A 173 -25.66 23.13 -22.83
N VAL A 174 -26.77 23.03 -23.54
CA VAL A 174 -27.86 22.09 -23.17
C VAL A 174 -27.38 20.65 -23.22
N LEU A 175 -26.67 20.27 -24.29
CA LEU A 175 -26.17 18.89 -24.45
C LEU A 175 -25.12 18.53 -23.42
N VAL A 176 -24.24 19.46 -23.05
CA VAL A 176 -23.26 19.27 -21.96
C VAL A 176 -23.97 19.00 -20.63
N VAL A 177 -25.04 19.76 -20.31
CA VAL A 177 -25.81 19.50 -19.08
C VAL A 177 -26.42 18.10 -19.08
N VAL A 178 -26.97 17.67 -20.23
CA VAL A 178 -27.53 16.31 -20.38
C VAL A 178 -26.45 15.26 -20.21
N MET A 179 -25.30 15.43 -20.86
CA MET A 179 -24.15 14.50 -20.76
C MET A 179 -23.62 14.39 -19.33
N VAL A 180 -23.42 15.52 -18.64
CA VAL A 180 -22.98 15.53 -17.24
C VAL A 180 -23.97 14.78 -16.35
N ARG A 181 -25.28 15.01 -16.53
CA ARG A 181 -26.34 14.32 -15.78
C ARG A 181 -26.30 12.80 -16.01
N GLN A 182 -26.14 12.39 -17.27
CA GLN A 182 -26.06 10.97 -17.61
C GLN A 182 -24.75 10.33 -17.10
N ASN A 183 -23.64 11.03 -17.16
CA ASN A 183 -22.37 10.56 -16.61
C ASN A 183 -22.47 10.34 -15.08
N LEU A 184 -23.12 11.24 -14.34
CA LEU A 184 -23.38 11.06 -12.91
C LEU A 184 -24.25 9.82 -12.63
N ASN A 185 -25.29 9.60 -13.42
CA ASN A 185 -26.12 8.38 -13.32
C ASN A 185 -25.30 7.13 -13.64
N MET A 186 -24.52 7.15 -14.71
CA MET A 186 -23.63 6.05 -15.10
C MET A 186 -22.65 5.72 -13.97
N LYS A 187 -22.04 6.73 -13.32
CA LYS A 187 -21.14 6.53 -12.17
C LYS A 187 -21.83 5.84 -11.00
N ALA A 188 -23.07 6.18 -10.69
CA ALA A 188 -23.84 5.53 -9.63
C ALA A 188 -24.03 4.03 -9.92
N VAL A 189 -24.40 3.70 -11.17
CA VAL A 189 -24.57 2.30 -11.61
C VAL A 189 -23.24 1.53 -11.61
N PHE A 190 -22.14 2.17 -12.04
CA PHE A 190 -20.81 1.57 -11.98
C PHE A 190 -20.35 1.32 -10.54
N SER A 191 -20.68 2.22 -9.61
CA SER A 191 -20.38 2.04 -8.19
C SER A 191 -21.14 0.86 -7.58
N ASP A 192 -22.43 0.68 -7.93
CA ASP A 192 -23.21 -0.49 -7.52
C ASP A 192 -22.62 -1.79 -8.08
N ASN A 193 -22.23 -1.80 -9.36
CA ASN A 193 -21.60 -2.94 -9.98
C ASN A 193 -20.27 -3.33 -9.29
N ARG A 194 -19.45 -2.35 -8.87
CA ARG A 194 -18.22 -2.62 -8.08
C ARG A 194 -18.52 -3.27 -6.73
N LYS A 195 -19.60 -2.88 -6.06
CA LYS A 195 -20.04 -3.53 -4.81
C LYS A 195 -20.43 -4.98 -5.06
N LYS A 196 -21.17 -5.26 -6.15
CA LYS A 196 -21.62 -6.61 -6.48
C LYS A 196 -20.46 -7.53 -6.86
N ILE A 197 -19.48 -7.07 -7.62
CA ILE A 197 -18.28 -7.88 -7.91
C ILE A 197 -17.43 -8.11 -6.64
N SER A 198 -17.40 -7.16 -5.71
CA SER A 198 -16.75 -7.36 -4.41
C SER A 198 -17.44 -8.47 -3.58
N GLU A 199 -18.79 -8.54 -3.59
CA GLU A 199 -19.55 -9.63 -2.95
C GLU A 199 -19.18 -10.99 -3.57
N VAL A 200 -19.05 -11.07 -4.91
CA VAL A 200 -18.60 -12.29 -5.62
C VAL A 200 -17.18 -12.67 -5.21
N ASN A 201 -16.26 -11.70 -5.16
CA ASN A 201 -14.87 -11.95 -4.79
C ASN A 201 -14.74 -12.46 -3.34
N SER A 202 -15.48 -11.86 -2.40
CA SER A 202 -15.50 -12.32 -1.00
C SER A 202 -16.03 -13.76 -0.91
N GLN A 203 -17.12 -14.09 -1.62
CA GLN A 203 -17.66 -15.44 -1.64
C GLN A 203 -16.67 -16.47 -2.25
N LEU A 204 -15.94 -16.07 -3.31
CA LEU A 204 -14.90 -16.90 -3.90
C LEU A 204 -13.74 -17.11 -2.93
N GLN A 205 -13.27 -16.05 -2.29
CA GLN A 205 -12.18 -16.11 -1.33
C GLN A 205 -12.53 -17.05 -0.16
N ASP A 206 -13.72 -16.92 0.41
CA ASP A 206 -14.19 -17.79 1.50
C ASP A 206 -14.26 -19.25 1.07
N SER A 207 -14.90 -19.52 -0.08
CA SER A 207 -15.06 -20.89 -0.57
C SER A 207 -13.72 -21.55 -0.96
N LEU A 208 -12.79 -20.79 -1.58
CA LEU A 208 -11.49 -21.32 -2.00
C LEU A 208 -10.52 -21.47 -0.82
N SER A 209 -10.49 -20.52 0.10
CA SER A 209 -9.69 -20.62 1.32
C SER A 209 -10.16 -21.77 2.21
N GLY A 210 -11.49 -21.96 2.30
CA GLY A 210 -12.13 -23.04 3.01
C GLY A 210 -12.31 -24.33 2.22
N ILE A 211 -11.68 -24.52 1.05
CA ILE A 211 -11.97 -25.63 0.13
C ILE A 211 -11.81 -27.02 0.77
N ARG A 212 -10.85 -27.17 1.68
CA ARG A 212 -10.65 -28.42 2.42
C ARG A 212 -11.86 -28.75 3.30
N VAL A 213 -12.45 -27.74 3.94
CA VAL A 213 -13.66 -27.88 4.76
C VAL A 213 -14.85 -28.23 3.86
N VAL A 214 -15.04 -27.49 2.76
CA VAL A 214 -16.12 -27.77 1.79
C VAL A 214 -16.05 -29.24 1.31
N LYS A 215 -14.84 -29.72 0.98
CA LYS A 215 -14.60 -31.11 0.54
C LYS A 215 -14.82 -32.13 1.65
N SER A 216 -14.36 -31.87 2.87
CA SER A 216 -14.51 -32.79 3.98
C SER A 216 -15.97 -32.99 4.41
N PHE A 217 -16.81 -31.98 4.21
CA PHE A 217 -18.24 -32.06 4.53
C PHE A 217 -19.14 -32.32 3.31
N ALA A 218 -18.57 -32.54 2.11
CA ALA A 218 -19.29 -32.77 0.84
C ALA A 218 -20.36 -31.70 0.53
N ASN A 219 -20.05 -30.40 0.88
CA ASN A 219 -20.98 -29.27 0.80
C ASN A 219 -20.84 -28.45 -0.49
N GLU A 220 -20.32 -29.03 -1.57
CA GLU A 220 -20.10 -28.31 -2.85
C GLU A 220 -21.40 -27.76 -3.46
N ARG A 221 -22.53 -28.43 -3.20
CA ARG A 221 -23.84 -27.94 -3.68
C ARG A 221 -24.25 -26.64 -3.02
N THR A 222 -24.00 -26.51 -1.72
CA THR A 222 -24.31 -25.33 -0.93
C THR A 222 -23.44 -24.15 -1.40
N GLU A 223 -22.14 -24.39 -1.56
CA GLU A 223 -21.21 -23.34 -2.02
C GLU A 223 -21.52 -22.90 -3.45
N ARG A 224 -21.88 -23.83 -4.35
CA ARG A 224 -22.34 -23.47 -5.71
C ARG A 224 -23.61 -22.63 -5.69
N ALA A 225 -24.55 -22.90 -4.78
CA ALA A 225 -25.77 -22.10 -4.67
C ALA A 225 -25.49 -20.67 -4.18
N LYS A 226 -24.62 -20.52 -3.17
CA LYS A 226 -24.17 -19.20 -2.69
C LYS A 226 -23.47 -18.40 -3.80
N PHE A 227 -22.50 -19.03 -4.47
CA PHE A 227 -21.79 -18.40 -5.58
C PHE A 227 -22.74 -17.98 -6.71
N ARG A 228 -23.66 -18.89 -7.12
CA ARG A 228 -24.63 -18.58 -8.17
C ARG A 228 -25.48 -17.37 -7.79
N HIS A 229 -25.98 -17.31 -6.57
CA HIS A 229 -26.78 -16.17 -6.10
C HIS A 229 -26.01 -14.83 -6.17
N ALA A 230 -24.76 -14.81 -5.71
CA ALA A 230 -23.91 -13.61 -5.81
C ALA A 230 -23.62 -13.24 -7.27
N ASN A 231 -23.32 -14.24 -8.12
CA ASN A 231 -23.04 -14.05 -9.54
C ASN A 231 -24.25 -13.57 -10.34
N ASP A 232 -25.46 -14.05 -10.04
CA ASP A 232 -26.68 -13.60 -10.69
C ASP A 232 -26.96 -12.12 -10.36
N ARG A 233 -26.81 -11.71 -9.09
CA ARG A 233 -26.92 -10.30 -8.68
C ARG A 233 -25.86 -9.41 -9.36
N TYR A 234 -24.65 -9.93 -9.53
CA TYR A 234 -23.61 -9.22 -10.29
C TYR A 234 -23.98 -9.12 -11.77
N LEU A 235 -24.49 -10.17 -12.38
CA LEU A 235 -24.93 -10.16 -13.78
C LEU A 235 -26.02 -9.11 -14.01
N ASP A 236 -27.04 -9.04 -13.14
CA ASP A 236 -28.12 -8.06 -13.25
C ASP A 236 -27.56 -6.62 -13.15
N SER A 237 -26.67 -6.38 -12.21
CA SER A 237 -25.96 -5.09 -12.07
C SER A 237 -25.10 -4.77 -13.30
N LYS A 238 -24.45 -5.78 -13.89
CA LYS A 238 -23.64 -5.65 -15.10
C LYS A 238 -24.47 -5.30 -16.33
N VAL A 239 -25.64 -5.90 -16.47
CA VAL A 239 -26.61 -5.57 -17.52
C VAL A 239 -27.06 -4.10 -17.39
N ASN A 240 -27.42 -3.67 -16.18
CA ASN A 240 -27.78 -2.27 -15.91
C ASN A 240 -26.65 -1.30 -16.24
N GLN A 241 -25.41 -1.69 -15.92
CA GLN A 241 -24.20 -0.93 -16.28
C GLN A 241 -24.09 -0.71 -17.79
N TYR A 242 -24.28 -1.78 -18.58
CA TYR A 242 -24.22 -1.68 -20.04
C TYR A 242 -25.36 -0.87 -20.63
N HIS A 243 -26.57 -0.94 -20.07
CA HIS A 243 -27.67 -0.08 -20.47
C HIS A 243 -27.36 1.41 -20.21
N ALA A 244 -26.82 1.75 -19.04
CA ALA A 244 -26.39 3.11 -18.71
C ALA A 244 -25.29 3.61 -19.66
N MET A 245 -24.29 2.77 -19.93
CA MET A 245 -23.21 3.05 -20.87
C MET A 245 -23.75 3.25 -22.29
N GLY A 246 -24.65 2.38 -22.77
CA GLY A 246 -25.26 2.49 -24.09
C GLY A 246 -26.06 3.78 -24.24
N THR A 247 -26.82 4.17 -23.21
CA THR A 247 -27.55 5.44 -23.18
C THR A 247 -26.63 6.65 -23.26
N TYR A 248 -25.53 6.64 -22.49
CA TYR A 248 -24.51 7.69 -22.53
C TYR A 248 -23.88 7.82 -23.92
N THR A 249 -23.42 6.69 -24.50
CA THR A 249 -22.77 6.69 -25.82
C THR A 249 -23.73 7.12 -26.94
N ALA A 250 -25.00 6.67 -26.88
CA ALA A 250 -26.03 7.10 -27.83
C ALA A 250 -26.31 8.62 -27.74
N THR A 251 -26.32 9.16 -26.52
CA THR A 251 -26.52 10.61 -26.33
C THR A 251 -25.36 11.44 -26.86
N TYR A 252 -24.12 10.95 -26.64
CA TYR A 252 -22.93 11.57 -27.22
C TYR A 252 -23.00 11.59 -28.77
N GLY A 253 -23.33 10.44 -29.38
CA GLY A 253 -23.53 10.37 -30.83
C GLY A 253 -24.65 11.32 -31.34
N LEU A 254 -25.75 11.44 -30.59
CA LEU A 254 -26.81 12.37 -30.88
C LEU A 254 -26.32 13.82 -30.80
N MET A 255 -25.44 14.15 -29.86
CA MET A 255 -24.89 15.50 -29.69
C MET A 255 -24.25 16.01 -30.97
N SER A 256 -23.34 15.26 -31.56
CA SER A 256 -22.70 15.65 -32.84
C SER A 256 -23.71 15.74 -33.97
N GLY A 257 -24.67 14.81 -34.04
CA GLY A 257 -25.76 14.82 -35.02
C GLY A 257 -26.65 16.07 -34.93
N VAL A 258 -27.03 16.49 -33.72
CA VAL A 258 -27.82 17.72 -33.52
C VAL A 258 -27.03 18.96 -33.92
N LEU A 259 -25.75 19.02 -33.64
CA LEU A 259 -24.91 20.15 -34.06
C LEU A 259 -24.73 20.20 -35.58
N TYR A 260 -24.53 19.07 -36.25
CA TYR A 260 -24.55 19.03 -37.72
C TYR A 260 -25.91 19.46 -38.29
N PHE A 261 -27.00 19.02 -37.68
CA PHE A 261 -28.34 19.47 -38.07
C PHE A 261 -28.49 21.01 -37.99
N VAL A 262 -28.02 21.60 -36.86
CA VAL A 262 -28.06 23.07 -36.69
C VAL A 262 -27.21 23.76 -37.76
N VAL A 263 -25.98 23.26 -38.01
CA VAL A 263 -25.12 23.86 -39.05
C VAL A 263 -25.73 23.76 -40.44
N ILE A 264 -26.32 22.62 -40.79
CA ILE A 264 -26.89 22.42 -42.13
C ILE A 264 -28.18 23.25 -42.29
N VAL A 265 -29.09 23.20 -41.31
CA VAL A 265 -30.40 23.85 -41.46
C VAL A 265 -30.30 25.37 -41.28
N LEU A 266 -29.76 25.84 -40.13
CA LEU A 266 -29.62 27.27 -39.88
C LEU A 266 -28.51 27.89 -40.76
N GLY A 267 -27.38 27.21 -40.92
CA GLY A 267 -26.30 27.63 -41.81
C GLY A 267 -26.75 27.70 -43.27
N GLY A 268 -27.51 26.69 -43.76
CA GLY A 268 -28.09 26.69 -45.09
C GLY A 268 -29.10 27.84 -45.30
N TRP A 269 -29.89 28.16 -44.26
CA TRP A 269 -30.78 29.31 -44.28
C TRP A 269 -30.00 30.63 -44.37
N LEU A 270 -28.92 30.80 -43.59
CA LEU A 270 -28.05 31.98 -43.65
C LEU A 270 -27.33 32.10 -45.00
N VAL A 271 -26.94 30.97 -45.61
CA VAL A 271 -26.40 30.97 -46.98
C VAL A 271 -27.43 31.44 -48.00
N ALA A 272 -28.67 30.99 -47.91
CA ALA A 272 -29.75 31.44 -48.78
C ALA A 272 -30.05 32.94 -48.62
N GLN A 273 -29.84 33.53 -47.46
CA GLN A 273 -29.96 34.97 -47.20
C GLN A 273 -28.73 35.78 -47.69
N GLY A 274 -27.65 35.09 -48.08
CA GLY A 274 -26.37 35.73 -48.45
C GLY A 274 -25.52 36.20 -47.25
N GLU A 275 -25.89 35.85 -46.04
CA GLU A 275 -25.17 36.24 -44.80
C GLU A 275 -24.02 35.30 -44.46
N LEU A 276 -23.96 34.10 -45.07
CA LEU A 276 -22.91 33.09 -44.85
C LEU A 276 -22.47 32.51 -46.22
N SER A 277 -21.18 32.20 -46.38
CA SER A 277 -20.72 31.47 -47.54
C SER A 277 -20.82 29.94 -47.36
N PRO A 278 -20.96 29.14 -48.44
CA PRO A 278 -20.88 27.68 -48.35
C PRO A 278 -19.56 27.16 -47.74
N VAL A 279 -18.45 27.89 -47.95
CA VAL A 279 -17.15 27.59 -47.35
C VAL A 279 -17.16 27.82 -45.84
N ASP A 280 -17.80 28.87 -45.39
CA ASP A 280 -17.99 29.14 -43.95
C ASP A 280 -18.79 28.04 -43.30
N MET A 281 -19.91 27.60 -43.90
CA MET A 281 -20.72 26.50 -43.42
C MET A 281 -19.92 25.20 -43.28
N ALA A 282 -19.09 24.89 -44.30
CA ALA A 282 -18.17 23.74 -44.21
C ALA A 282 -17.14 23.89 -43.08
N THR A 283 -16.64 25.11 -42.85
CA THR A 283 -15.73 25.41 -41.73
C THR A 283 -16.42 25.15 -40.37
N PHE A 284 -17.66 25.57 -40.19
CA PHE A 284 -18.43 25.23 -38.99
C PHE A 284 -18.55 23.72 -38.76
N ALA A 285 -18.79 22.95 -39.83
CA ALA A 285 -18.89 21.50 -39.76
C ALA A 285 -17.57 20.86 -39.30
N LEU A 286 -16.42 21.38 -39.73
CA LEU A 286 -15.09 20.90 -39.28
C LEU A 286 -14.82 21.18 -37.79
N TYR A 287 -15.28 22.33 -37.29
CA TYR A 287 -15.12 22.68 -35.88
C TYR A 287 -16.00 21.86 -34.93
N ILE A 288 -17.03 21.18 -35.38
CA ILE A 288 -17.89 20.35 -34.50
C ILE A 288 -17.07 19.30 -33.76
N SER A 289 -16.18 18.59 -34.46
CA SER A 289 -15.32 17.57 -33.83
C SER A 289 -14.32 18.18 -32.83
N LEU A 290 -13.82 19.40 -33.13
CA LEU A 290 -12.84 20.10 -32.29
C LEU A 290 -13.40 20.62 -30.96
N PHE A 291 -14.70 20.58 -30.73
CA PHE A 291 -15.25 20.84 -29.39
C PHE A 291 -16.08 19.68 -28.84
N CYS A 292 -16.62 18.78 -29.65
CA CYS A 292 -17.31 17.60 -29.15
C CYS A 292 -16.35 16.63 -28.44
N THR A 293 -15.23 16.27 -29.07
CA THR A 293 -14.23 15.34 -28.50
C THR A 293 -13.60 15.87 -27.21
N PRO A 294 -13.13 17.13 -27.10
CA PRO A 294 -12.69 17.70 -25.84
C PRO A 294 -13.72 17.67 -24.72
N ILE A 295 -14.98 17.98 -25.03
CA ILE A 295 -16.08 17.92 -24.03
C ILE A 295 -16.25 16.50 -23.50
N GLU A 296 -16.26 15.50 -24.38
CA GLU A 296 -16.31 14.09 -23.98
C GLU A 296 -15.12 13.72 -23.08
N THR A 297 -13.91 14.10 -23.48
CA THR A 297 -12.69 13.85 -22.71
C THR A 297 -12.77 14.44 -21.30
N LEU A 298 -13.19 15.71 -21.17
CA LEU A 298 -13.34 16.37 -19.87
C LEU A 298 -14.42 15.72 -19.00
N VAL A 299 -15.53 15.30 -19.58
CA VAL A 299 -16.60 14.59 -18.84
C VAL A 299 -16.10 13.24 -18.33
N ASN A 300 -15.39 12.48 -19.16
CA ASN A 300 -14.87 11.16 -18.82
C ASN A 300 -13.69 11.21 -17.83
N SER A 301 -12.85 12.24 -17.88
CA SER A 301 -11.71 12.42 -16.99
C SER A 301 -12.07 12.66 -15.51
N THR A 302 -13.34 12.96 -15.24
CA THR A 302 -13.83 13.23 -13.87
C THR A 302 -13.58 12.03 -12.92
N GLU A 303 -13.67 10.79 -13.40
CA GLU A 303 -13.40 9.60 -12.57
C GLU A 303 -11.92 9.50 -12.20
N MET A 304 -11.02 9.72 -13.16
CA MET A 304 -9.58 9.76 -12.93
C MET A 304 -9.22 10.83 -11.90
N PHE A 305 -9.80 12.04 -12.02
CA PHE A 305 -9.59 13.10 -11.04
C PHE A 305 -10.00 12.69 -9.63
N GLN A 306 -11.18 12.07 -9.49
CA GLN A 306 -11.66 11.62 -8.17
C GLN A 306 -10.77 10.52 -7.57
N LYS A 307 -10.30 9.57 -8.39
CA LYS A 307 -9.38 8.52 -7.94
C LYS A 307 -8.04 9.10 -7.52
N ALA A 308 -7.45 9.97 -8.34
CA ALA A 308 -6.19 10.63 -8.04
C ALA A 308 -6.27 11.46 -6.75
N LEU A 309 -7.34 12.24 -6.56
CA LEU A 309 -7.56 13.03 -5.36
C LEU A 309 -7.74 12.16 -4.11
N ALA A 310 -8.54 11.08 -4.21
CA ALA A 310 -8.76 10.15 -3.12
C ALA A 310 -7.50 9.38 -2.75
N GLY A 311 -6.74 8.91 -3.75
CA GLY A 311 -5.44 8.25 -3.55
C GLY A 311 -4.44 9.18 -2.87
N PHE A 312 -4.33 10.42 -3.37
CA PHE A 312 -3.43 11.40 -2.75
C PHE A 312 -3.82 11.74 -1.30
N LYS A 313 -5.12 11.81 -1.00
CA LYS A 313 -5.59 12.03 0.37
C LYS A 313 -5.14 10.90 1.29
N ARG A 314 -5.30 9.62 0.89
CA ARG A 314 -4.86 8.47 1.68
C ARG A 314 -3.33 8.43 1.85
N MET A 315 -2.58 8.74 0.80
CA MET A 315 -1.13 8.88 0.88
C MET A 315 -0.72 9.98 1.86
N ASP A 316 -1.34 11.14 1.75
CA ASP A 316 -1.04 12.31 2.59
C ASP A 316 -1.38 12.05 4.07
N GLU A 317 -2.44 11.31 4.37
CA GLU A 317 -2.78 10.84 5.71
C GLU A 317 -1.65 9.99 6.30
N VAL A 318 -1.09 9.04 5.53
CA VAL A 318 0.05 8.22 5.97
C VAL A 318 1.28 9.08 6.23
N LEU A 319 1.63 9.98 5.31
CA LEU A 319 2.81 10.84 5.44
C LEU A 319 2.72 11.85 6.60
N GLN A 320 1.52 12.19 7.06
CA GLN A 320 1.30 13.09 8.18
C GLN A 320 1.12 12.36 9.52
N THR A 321 0.89 11.06 9.49
CA THR A 321 0.79 10.26 10.72
C THR A 321 2.15 10.24 11.40
N ALA A 322 2.20 10.77 12.61
CA ALA A 322 3.42 10.71 13.42
C ALA A 322 3.62 9.27 13.94
N PRO A 323 4.82 8.71 13.86
CA PRO A 323 5.10 7.43 14.52
C PRO A 323 4.87 7.55 16.04
N ASP A 324 4.22 6.55 16.64
CA ASP A 324 3.90 6.53 18.08
C ASP A 324 5.15 6.43 18.93
N VAL A 325 6.16 5.68 18.42
CA VAL A 325 7.45 5.48 19.09
C VAL A 325 8.53 6.20 18.30
N GLN A 326 9.14 7.21 18.92
CA GLN A 326 10.20 8.02 18.31
C GLN A 326 11.38 8.18 19.27
N ASP A 327 12.58 8.31 18.71
CA ASP A 327 13.74 8.68 19.51
C ASP A 327 13.60 10.10 20.01
N LYS A 328 13.87 10.31 21.30
CA LYS A 328 13.87 11.65 21.89
C LYS A 328 15.00 12.50 21.27
N PRO A 329 14.81 13.82 21.12
CA PRO A 329 15.92 14.70 20.78
C PRO A 329 17.06 14.55 21.79
N GLY A 330 18.23 14.11 21.32
CA GLY A 330 19.39 13.87 22.19
C GLY A 330 19.48 12.46 22.78
N ALA A 331 18.67 11.51 22.29
CA ALA A 331 18.80 10.10 22.66
C ALA A 331 20.24 9.61 22.40
N THR A 332 20.78 8.85 23.36
CA THR A 332 22.15 8.33 23.32
C THR A 332 22.18 6.88 22.81
N GLU A 333 23.34 6.36 22.44
CA GLU A 333 23.47 4.93 22.17
C GLU A 333 23.42 4.14 23.49
N LEU A 334 22.63 3.06 23.51
CA LEU A 334 22.59 2.11 24.62
C LEU A 334 23.97 1.45 24.76
N ARG A 335 24.52 1.47 25.96
CA ARG A 335 25.71 0.73 26.32
C ARG A 335 25.34 -0.35 27.31
N VAL A 336 25.39 -1.60 26.87
CA VAL A 336 25.16 -2.76 27.72
C VAL A 336 26.51 -3.18 28.31
N GLU A 337 26.65 -3.04 29.62
CA GLU A 337 27.84 -3.42 30.37
C GLU A 337 27.67 -4.80 31.03
N GLU A 338 26.58 -4.96 31.75
CA GLU A 338 26.24 -6.19 32.48
C GLU A 338 24.96 -6.86 31.95
N GLY A 339 24.01 -6.07 31.44
CA GLY A 339 22.75 -6.54 30.89
C GLY A 339 21.67 -6.75 31.98
N ALA A 340 21.70 -5.99 33.07
CA ALA A 340 20.64 -5.97 34.08
C ALA A 340 19.39 -5.33 33.51
N ILE A 341 18.22 -5.95 33.72
CA ILE A 341 16.93 -5.43 33.22
C ILE A 341 16.01 -5.16 34.39
N GLU A 342 15.34 -4.01 34.37
CA GLU A 342 14.38 -3.66 35.41
C GLU A 342 13.11 -3.01 34.83
N TYR A 343 11.96 -3.56 35.20
CA TYR A 343 10.62 -3.00 34.99
C TYR A 343 10.18 -2.41 36.32
N ARG A 344 9.85 -1.12 36.37
CA ARG A 344 9.39 -0.40 37.57
C ARG A 344 8.01 0.18 37.34
N ASP A 345 7.04 -0.35 38.03
CA ASP A 345 5.65 0.14 38.04
C ASP A 345 5.07 0.32 36.62
N VAL A 346 5.33 -0.64 35.74
CA VAL A 346 4.99 -0.55 34.31
C VAL A 346 3.52 -0.83 34.12
N CYS A 347 2.84 0.11 33.41
CA CYS A 347 1.48 -0.09 32.90
C CYS A 347 1.45 0.04 31.39
N PHE A 348 0.68 -0.85 30.74
CA PHE A 348 0.50 -0.83 29.31
C PHE A 348 -0.84 -1.43 28.87
N SER A 349 -1.48 -0.83 27.88
CA SER A 349 -2.65 -1.34 27.17
C SER A 349 -2.46 -1.15 25.69
N TYR A 350 -2.91 -2.12 24.88
CA TYR A 350 -3.19 -1.87 23.48
C TYR A 350 -4.41 -0.93 23.40
N ASP A 351 -4.53 -0.14 22.32
CA ASP A 351 -5.65 0.82 22.15
C ASP A 351 -7.05 0.16 22.01
N ASP A 352 -7.14 -1.15 22.18
CA ASP A 352 -8.39 -1.91 22.14
C ASP A 352 -9.26 -1.59 23.37
N CYS A 353 -10.25 -0.72 23.16
CA CYS A 353 -11.32 -0.50 24.13
C CYS A 353 -12.27 -1.71 24.14
N GLU A 354 -12.24 -2.55 25.17
CA GLU A 354 -13.33 -3.49 25.44
C GLU A 354 -14.57 -2.73 25.93
N LEU A 355 -15.74 -3.02 25.35
CA LEU A 355 -17.02 -2.58 25.91
C LEU A 355 -17.22 -3.27 27.27
N GLY A 356 -17.14 -2.50 28.36
CA GLY A 356 -17.50 -2.98 29.68
C GLY A 356 -18.98 -3.39 29.75
N ASP A 357 -19.35 -4.28 30.67
CA ASP A 357 -20.74 -4.71 30.90
C ASP A 357 -21.71 -3.54 31.20
N ASP A 358 -21.17 -2.36 31.48
CA ASP A 358 -21.90 -1.11 31.72
C ASP A 358 -22.03 -0.23 30.44
N GLY A 359 -21.58 -0.71 29.28
CA GLY A 359 -21.62 0.02 28.02
C GLY A 359 -20.61 1.18 27.92
N GLN A 360 -19.68 1.31 28.87
CA GLN A 360 -18.58 2.26 28.80
C GLN A 360 -17.33 1.61 28.21
N ASN A 361 -16.65 2.29 27.30
CA ASN A 361 -15.35 1.88 26.82
C ASN A 361 -14.33 1.94 27.96
N ARG A 362 -13.91 0.78 28.47
CA ARG A 362 -12.82 0.68 29.45
C ARG A 362 -11.60 0.08 28.77
N VAL A 363 -10.51 0.82 28.79
CA VAL A 363 -9.20 0.28 28.41
C VAL A 363 -8.76 -0.65 29.54
N ARG A 364 -8.71 -1.96 29.28
CA ARG A 364 -8.22 -2.93 30.24
C ARG A 364 -6.70 -3.00 30.14
N PRO A 365 -5.95 -2.73 31.23
CA PRO A 365 -4.51 -2.85 31.19
C PRO A 365 -4.11 -4.31 30.93
N VAL A 366 -3.22 -4.51 29.94
CA VAL A 366 -2.60 -5.82 29.67
C VAL A 366 -1.42 -6.04 30.62
N ILE A 367 -0.69 -4.98 30.93
CA ILE A 367 0.34 -4.91 31.96
C ILE A 367 -0.14 -3.88 32.99
N ASP A 368 -0.18 -4.27 34.26
CA ASP A 368 -0.78 -3.51 35.34
C ASP A 368 0.17 -3.43 36.56
N HIS A 369 0.84 -2.29 36.72
CA HIS A 369 1.82 -2.04 37.79
C HIS A 369 2.89 -3.15 37.93
N MET A 370 3.41 -3.63 36.75
CA MET A 370 4.40 -4.70 36.74
C MET A 370 5.74 -4.23 37.28
N ASN A 371 6.27 -5.04 38.21
CA ASN A 371 7.62 -4.91 38.71
C ASN A 371 8.38 -6.21 38.48
N LEU A 372 9.48 -6.14 37.72
CA LEU A 372 10.32 -7.30 37.39
C LEU A 372 11.78 -6.84 37.28
N SER A 373 12.67 -7.47 38.00
CA SER A 373 14.12 -7.25 37.89
C SER A 373 14.82 -8.54 37.48
N ILE A 374 15.75 -8.47 36.53
CA ILE A 374 16.49 -9.60 35.99
C ILE A 374 17.98 -9.28 36.16
N ARG A 375 18.70 -10.18 36.78
CA ARG A 375 20.14 -10.01 37.06
C ARG A 375 20.95 -10.18 35.78
N PRO A 376 22.18 -9.62 35.71
CA PRO A 376 23.10 -9.87 34.63
C PRO A 376 23.35 -11.36 34.40
N GLY A 377 23.23 -11.81 33.15
CA GLY A 377 23.48 -13.19 32.75
C GLY A 377 22.44 -14.21 33.24
N GLU A 378 21.37 -13.77 33.90
CA GLU A 378 20.30 -14.62 34.42
C GLU A 378 19.34 -15.07 33.32
N THR A 379 18.92 -16.32 33.36
CA THR A 379 17.83 -16.85 32.56
C THR A 379 16.54 -16.89 33.37
N ILE A 380 15.59 -16.04 33.04
CA ILE A 380 14.27 -16.00 33.67
C ILE A 380 13.19 -16.58 32.78
N ALA A 381 12.36 -17.49 33.33
CA ALA A 381 11.20 -18.04 32.64
C ALA A 381 9.91 -17.32 33.05
N LEU A 382 9.18 -16.76 32.08
CA LEU A 382 7.85 -16.20 32.27
C LEU A 382 6.81 -17.31 32.07
N VAL A 383 6.03 -17.60 33.12
CA VAL A 383 5.00 -18.64 33.14
C VAL A 383 3.66 -18.03 33.52
N GLY A 384 2.55 -18.57 33.03
CA GLY A 384 1.21 -18.11 33.38
C GLY A 384 0.19 -18.38 32.27
N PRO A 385 -1.08 -18.02 32.47
CA PRO A 385 -2.15 -18.30 31.52
C PRO A 385 -1.93 -17.56 30.20
N SER A 386 -2.57 -18.06 29.13
CA SER A 386 -2.68 -17.32 27.87
C SER A 386 -3.39 -15.99 28.13
N GLY A 387 -2.91 -14.89 27.54
CA GLY A 387 -3.41 -13.54 27.82
C GLY A 387 -2.96 -12.93 29.16
N GLY A 388 -2.05 -13.58 29.91
CA GLY A 388 -1.53 -13.05 31.18
C GLY A 388 -0.57 -11.86 31.07
N GLY A 389 -0.12 -11.49 29.86
CA GLY A 389 0.81 -10.37 29.62
C GLY A 389 2.25 -10.76 29.30
N LYS A 390 2.59 -12.05 29.22
CA LYS A 390 3.98 -12.54 29.00
C LYS A 390 4.60 -12.00 27.71
N SER A 391 3.97 -12.22 26.57
CA SER A 391 4.48 -11.75 25.27
C SER A 391 4.50 -10.23 25.18
N THR A 392 3.53 -9.55 25.80
CA THR A 392 3.51 -8.09 25.89
C THR A 392 4.71 -7.57 26.70
N THR A 393 5.03 -8.20 27.86
CA THR A 393 6.23 -7.85 28.65
C THR A 393 7.49 -7.92 27.80
N CYS A 394 7.64 -9.00 27.02
CA CYS A 394 8.79 -9.17 26.09
C CYS A 394 8.79 -8.15 24.95
N SER A 395 7.62 -7.73 24.46
CA SER A 395 7.52 -6.75 23.35
C SER A 395 7.82 -5.31 23.79
N LEU A 396 7.67 -5.00 25.07
CA LEU A 396 7.97 -3.68 25.63
C LEU A 396 9.49 -3.44 25.77
N LEU A 397 10.29 -4.47 26.00
CA LEU A 397 11.75 -4.33 26.22
C LEU A 397 12.48 -3.79 24.98
N PRO A 398 12.25 -4.28 23.73
CA PRO A 398 12.83 -3.71 22.52
C PRO A 398 12.14 -2.44 22.05
N ARG A 399 11.24 -1.91 22.88
CA ARG A 399 10.48 -0.69 22.61
C ARG A 399 9.69 -0.78 21.27
N PHE A 400 8.95 -1.91 21.09
CA PHE A 400 8.00 -2.01 19.99
C PHE A 400 6.76 -1.17 20.25
N TYR A 401 6.49 -0.93 21.54
CA TYR A 401 5.47 -0.03 22.07
C TYR A 401 6.07 0.78 23.24
N ASP A 402 5.63 1.99 23.45
CA ASP A 402 6.00 2.78 24.63
C ASP A 402 5.05 2.47 25.79
N VAL A 403 5.59 2.40 27.01
CA VAL A 403 4.81 2.22 28.22
C VAL A 403 3.99 3.46 28.56
N GLN A 404 2.78 3.27 29.07
CA GLN A 404 1.89 4.37 29.46
C GLN A 404 2.30 4.98 30.80
N SER A 405 2.82 4.18 31.73
CA SER A 405 3.43 4.64 32.98
C SER A 405 4.54 3.70 33.43
N GLY A 406 5.35 4.13 34.37
CA GLY A 406 6.52 3.41 34.82
C GLY A 406 7.73 3.56 33.91
N SER A 407 8.71 2.70 34.08
CA SER A 407 9.95 2.68 33.28
C SER A 407 10.50 1.28 33.11
N ILE A 408 11.19 1.08 31.97
CA ILE A 408 11.97 -0.12 31.68
C ILE A 408 13.42 0.34 31.48
N THR A 409 14.35 -0.25 32.21
CA THR A 409 15.76 0.11 32.13
C THR A 409 16.65 -1.09 31.82
N ILE A 410 17.73 -0.85 31.09
CA ILE A 410 18.84 -1.79 30.88
C ILE A 410 20.09 -1.14 31.44
N ASP A 411 20.75 -1.78 32.42
CA ASP A 411 21.88 -1.24 33.17
C ASP A 411 21.60 0.21 33.68
N GLY A 412 20.38 0.43 34.18
CA GLY A 412 19.93 1.73 34.68
C GLY A 412 19.59 2.77 33.63
N GLN A 413 19.80 2.51 32.33
CA GLN A 413 19.44 3.38 31.21
C GLN A 413 18.00 3.10 30.77
N ASP A 414 17.11 4.13 30.83
CA ASP A 414 15.72 3.99 30.37
C ASP A 414 15.69 3.75 28.85
N VAL A 415 14.94 2.75 28.42
CA VAL A 415 14.81 2.40 26.99
C VAL A 415 14.26 3.53 26.13
N ARG A 416 13.60 4.54 26.73
CA ARG A 416 13.08 5.73 26.06
C ARG A 416 14.11 6.83 25.86
N ASP A 417 15.27 6.77 26.54
CA ASP A 417 16.33 7.77 26.49
C ASP A 417 17.48 7.35 25.57
N VAL A 418 17.42 6.13 25.04
CA VAL A 418 18.38 5.60 24.08
C VAL A 418 17.79 5.49 22.68
N THR A 419 18.64 5.40 21.65
CA THR A 419 18.17 5.22 20.28
C THR A 419 17.61 3.82 20.07
N GLN A 420 16.49 3.72 19.34
CA GLN A 420 15.86 2.41 19.02
C GLN A 420 16.81 1.46 18.31
N GLU A 421 17.68 2.00 17.45
CA GLU A 421 18.68 1.21 16.72
C GLU A 421 19.65 0.53 17.67
N SER A 422 20.24 1.27 18.62
CA SER A 422 21.19 0.70 19.58
C SER A 422 20.51 -0.28 20.53
N LEU A 423 19.29 0.03 21.00
CA LEU A 423 18.47 -0.84 21.82
C LEU A 423 18.17 -2.17 21.13
N ARG A 424 17.63 -2.12 19.91
CA ARG A 424 17.28 -3.31 19.15
C ARG A 424 18.50 -4.10 18.69
N ARG A 425 19.66 -3.45 18.50
CA ARG A 425 20.92 -4.14 18.22
C ARG A 425 21.37 -4.98 19.41
N ALA A 426 21.19 -4.50 20.63
CA ALA A 426 21.56 -5.19 21.87
C ALA A 426 20.65 -6.37 22.23
N ILE A 427 19.44 -6.44 21.69
CA ILE A 427 18.44 -7.46 22.00
C ILE A 427 18.25 -8.41 20.82
N GLY A 428 18.38 -9.72 21.05
CA GLY A 428 18.04 -10.78 20.10
C GLY A 428 16.68 -11.38 20.43
N ILE A 429 15.86 -11.65 19.41
CA ILE A 429 14.54 -12.24 19.59
C ILE A 429 14.44 -13.49 18.72
N VAL A 430 14.09 -14.63 19.33
CA VAL A 430 13.68 -15.84 18.62
C VAL A 430 12.18 -15.99 18.83
N GLN A 431 11.42 -15.81 17.75
CA GLN A 431 9.94 -15.85 17.78
C GLN A 431 9.42 -17.28 17.57
N GLN A 432 8.22 -17.54 18.06
CA GLN A 432 7.50 -18.79 17.85
C GLN A 432 7.23 -19.03 16.36
N ASP A 433 6.67 -18.05 15.67
CA ASP A 433 6.41 -18.09 14.24
C ASP A 433 7.59 -17.48 13.48
N VAL A 434 8.47 -18.33 12.96
CA VAL A 434 9.66 -17.90 12.23
C VAL A 434 9.30 -17.36 10.86
N TYR A 435 9.66 -16.11 10.61
CA TYR A 435 9.57 -15.50 9.29
C TYR A 435 10.92 -15.57 8.56
N LEU A 436 10.94 -16.21 7.40
CA LEU A 436 12.07 -16.18 6.46
C LEU A 436 11.68 -15.35 5.24
N PHE A 437 12.59 -14.45 4.87
CA PHE A 437 12.45 -13.67 3.65
C PHE A 437 12.63 -14.56 2.42
N ASP A 438 11.95 -14.25 1.33
CA ASP A 438 12.21 -14.90 0.05
C ASP A 438 13.62 -14.53 -0.42
N GLY A 439 14.42 -15.55 -0.68
CA GLY A 439 15.85 -15.44 -0.96
C GLY A 439 16.58 -16.73 -0.58
N THR A 440 17.88 -16.64 -0.44
CA THR A 440 18.74 -17.78 -0.10
C THR A 440 18.83 -18.01 1.41
N ILE A 441 19.33 -19.18 1.83
CA ILE A 441 19.67 -19.44 3.24
C ILE A 441 20.72 -18.43 3.72
N ARG A 442 21.70 -18.12 2.88
CA ARG A 442 22.73 -17.09 3.13
C ARG A 442 22.10 -15.75 3.47
N ASP A 443 21.20 -15.25 2.62
CA ASP A 443 20.52 -13.96 2.82
C ASP A 443 19.77 -13.93 4.14
N ASN A 444 19.11 -15.02 4.48
CA ASN A 444 18.35 -15.14 5.72
C ASN A 444 19.22 -15.14 6.97
N ILE A 445 20.36 -15.80 6.97
CA ILE A 445 21.30 -15.80 8.11
C ILE A 445 22.01 -14.45 8.21
N SER A 446 22.53 -13.92 7.08
CA SER A 446 23.24 -12.65 7.04
C SER A 446 22.39 -11.44 7.43
N TYR A 447 21.05 -11.58 7.44
CA TYR A 447 20.14 -10.54 7.93
C TYR A 447 20.44 -10.13 9.39
N GLY A 448 21.00 -11.01 10.21
CA GLY A 448 21.48 -10.69 11.57
C GLY A 448 22.65 -9.70 11.59
N ARG A 449 23.52 -9.73 10.59
CA ARG A 449 24.66 -8.82 10.37
C ARG A 449 25.00 -8.81 8.87
N PRO A 450 24.47 -7.85 8.09
CA PRO A 450 24.65 -7.82 6.63
C PRO A 450 26.10 -7.74 6.14
N SER A 451 27.02 -7.27 7.00
CA SER A 451 28.46 -7.16 6.69
C SER A 451 29.28 -8.39 7.11
N ALA A 452 28.64 -9.50 7.48
CA ALA A 452 29.31 -10.72 7.93
C ALA A 452 30.04 -11.42 6.78
N SER A 453 31.17 -12.04 7.08
CA SER A 453 31.89 -12.91 6.13
C SER A 453 31.18 -14.27 5.98
N ASP A 454 31.54 -15.02 4.93
CA ASP A 454 31.04 -16.38 4.73
C ASP A 454 31.43 -17.31 5.86
N GLU A 455 32.62 -17.10 6.44
CA GLU A 455 33.10 -17.84 7.60
C GLU A 455 32.25 -17.55 8.84
N ASP A 456 31.88 -16.29 9.07
CA ASP A 456 30.99 -15.91 10.17
C ASP A 456 29.58 -16.55 10.01
N ILE A 457 29.07 -16.57 8.79
CA ILE A 457 27.75 -17.16 8.47
C ILE A 457 27.82 -18.69 8.71
N ALA A 458 28.88 -19.35 8.25
CA ALA A 458 29.05 -20.78 8.46
C ALA A 458 29.21 -21.13 9.96
N ALA A 459 29.98 -20.33 10.71
CA ALA A 459 30.11 -20.48 12.15
C ALA A 459 28.77 -20.32 12.89
N ALA A 460 27.96 -19.33 12.51
CA ALA A 460 26.64 -19.14 13.07
C ALA A 460 25.69 -20.31 12.73
N ALA A 461 25.76 -20.85 11.50
CA ALA A 461 24.99 -22.02 11.08
C ALA A 461 25.42 -23.28 11.86
N GLN A 462 26.72 -23.44 12.15
CA GLN A 462 27.23 -24.53 12.96
C GLN A 462 26.74 -24.45 14.41
N GLN A 463 26.79 -23.27 15.03
CA GLN A 463 26.27 -23.06 16.38
C GLN A 463 24.78 -23.33 16.50
N ALA A 464 24.01 -23.08 15.41
CA ALA A 464 22.59 -23.36 15.34
C ALA A 464 22.23 -24.79 14.87
N ASN A 465 23.20 -25.72 14.83
CA ASN A 465 23.00 -27.11 14.38
C ASN A 465 22.33 -27.24 13.01
N ILE A 466 22.58 -26.33 12.05
CA ILE A 466 21.99 -26.35 10.72
C ILE A 466 23.00 -26.51 9.58
N LEU A 467 24.31 -26.40 9.86
CA LEU A 467 25.38 -26.42 8.86
C LEU A 467 25.39 -27.71 8.03
N GLU A 468 25.35 -28.88 8.67
CA GLU A 468 25.34 -30.18 7.97
C GLU A 468 24.17 -30.31 7.00
N PHE A 469 22.98 -29.83 7.42
CA PHE A 469 21.81 -29.78 6.52
C PHE A 469 22.07 -28.87 5.32
N ILE A 470 22.63 -27.67 5.54
CA ILE A 470 22.92 -26.71 4.45
C ILE A 470 23.94 -27.33 3.48
N GLU A 471 24.99 -27.96 3.97
CA GLU A 471 26.03 -28.62 3.16
C GLU A 471 25.53 -29.84 2.39
N SER A 472 24.44 -30.48 2.87
CA SER A 472 23.78 -31.59 2.17
C SER A 472 22.95 -31.15 0.96
N LEU A 473 22.63 -29.84 0.86
CA LEU A 473 21.85 -29.30 -0.23
C LEU A 473 22.71 -29.07 -1.49
N PRO A 474 22.19 -29.29 -2.70
CA PRO A 474 22.96 -29.12 -3.93
C PRO A 474 23.56 -27.72 -4.11
N GLU A 475 22.88 -26.69 -3.64
CA GLU A 475 23.29 -25.28 -3.76
C GLU A 475 23.83 -24.72 -2.41
N GLY A 476 23.90 -25.55 -1.36
CA GLY A 476 24.41 -25.15 -0.05
C GLY A 476 23.71 -23.91 0.51
N PHE A 477 24.51 -22.92 0.90
CA PHE A 477 23.99 -21.63 1.42
C PHE A 477 23.19 -20.80 0.38
N ASP A 478 23.39 -21.05 -0.91
CA ASP A 478 22.69 -20.32 -1.98
C ASP A 478 21.34 -20.97 -2.35
N THR A 479 20.93 -22.01 -1.61
CA THR A 479 19.61 -22.63 -1.74
C THR A 479 18.49 -21.65 -1.41
N VAL A 480 17.53 -21.47 -2.33
CA VAL A 480 16.38 -20.60 -2.18
C VAL A 480 15.34 -21.23 -1.26
N VAL A 481 14.95 -20.51 -0.20
CA VAL A 481 14.00 -21.00 0.82
C VAL A 481 12.52 -20.92 0.39
N GLY A 482 12.21 -20.09 -0.62
CA GLY A 482 10.84 -19.79 -1.10
C GLY A 482 10.06 -18.90 -0.14
N GLU A 483 8.86 -18.51 -0.57
CA GLU A 483 8.00 -17.61 0.19
C GLU A 483 7.77 -18.14 1.62
N ARG A 484 8.12 -17.33 2.64
CA ARG A 484 8.06 -17.67 4.06
C ARG A 484 8.74 -19.01 4.40
N GLY A 485 9.77 -19.39 3.64
CA GLY A 485 10.49 -20.64 3.85
C GLY A 485 9.66 -21.90 3.54
N SER A 486 8.72 -21.84 2.59
CA SER A 486 7.79 -22.94 2.27
C SER A 486 8.47 -24.26 1.87
N ARG A 487 9.76 -24.22 1.51
CA ARG A 487 10.55 -25.40 1.13
C ARG A 487 11.26 -26.07 2.30
N LEU A 488 11.16 -25.53 3.51
CA LEU A 488 11.87 -25.97 4.70
C LEU A 488 10.90 -26.54 5.74
N SER A 489 11.35 -27.52 6.53
CA SER A 489 10.63 -27.97 7.72
C SER A 489 10.61 -26.91 8.83
N GLY A 490 9.69 -27.04 9.79
CA GLY A 490 9.59 -26.13 10.93
C GLY A 490 10.92 -26.00 11.70
N GLY A 491 11.57 -27.13 12.01
CA GLY A 491 12.86 -27.16 12.70
C GLY A 491 14.00 -26.55 11.90
N GLN A 492 14.02 -26.70 10.58
CA GLN A 492 15.01 -26.05 9.72
C GLN A 492 14.83 -24.52 9.73
N LYS A 493 13.60 -24.02 9.60
CA LYS A 493 13.30 -22.59 9.71
C LYS A 493 13.76 -22.03 11.05
N GLN A 494 13.44 -22.73 12.13
CA GLN A 494 13.79 -22.32 13.49
C GLN A 494 15.31 -22.20 13.66
N ARG A 495 16.08 -23.23 13.21
CA ARG A 495 17.54 -23.21 13.30
C ARG A 495 18.17 -22.12 12.44
N ILE A 496 17.59 -21.79 11.26
CA ILE A 496 18.03 -20.63 10.46
C ILE A 496 17.77 -19.31 11.22
N ALA A 497 16.62 -19.17 11.89
CA ALA A 497 16.35 -18.00 12.71
C ALA A 497 17.31 -17.90 13.92
N ILE A 498 17.64 -19.03 14.55
CA ILE A 498 18.62 -19.08 15.63
C ILE A 498 20.01 -18.69 15.10
N ALA A 499 20.43 -19.19 13.91
CA ALA A 499 21.70 -18.81 13.27
C ALA A 499 21.76 -17.30 13.02
N ARG A 500 20.65 -16.67 12.60
CA ARG A 500 20.51 -15.21 12.46
C ARG A 500 20.83 -14.48 13.77
N VAL A 501 20.36 -14.99 14.90
CA VAL A 501 20.59 -14.39 16.22
C VAL A 501 22.01 -14.66 16.71
N PHE A 502 22.59 -15.83 16.45
CA PHE A 502 24.02 -16.09 16.72
C PHE A 502 24.94 -15.10 15.99
N LEU A 503 24.66 -14.88 14.71
CA LEU A 503 25.41 -13.93 13.88
C LEU A 503 25.28 -12.47 14.38
N LYS A 504 24.11 -12.09 14.88
CA LYS A 504 23.86 -10.79 15.50
C LYS A 504 24.62 -10.62 16.80
N ASN A 505 24.80 -11.68 17.60
CA ASN A 505 25.48 -11.73 18.87
C ASN A 505 25.03 -10.69 19.91
N PRO A 506 23.75 -10.67 20.28
CA PRO A 506 23.18 -9.68 21.21
C PRO A 506 23.58 -9.98 22.67
N ALA A 507 23.56 -8.95 23.53
CA ALA A 507 23.82 -9.12 24.96
C ALA A 507 22.57 -9.64 25.73
N ILE A 508 21.38 -9.36 25.23
CA ILE A 508 20.09 -9.75 25.82
C ILE A 508 19.33 -10.62 24.85
N LEU A 509 18.65 -11.65 25.35
CA LEU A 509 17.84 -12.56 24.55
C LEU A 509 16.38 -12.60 25.02
N ILE A 510 15.49 -12.69 24.06
CA ILE A 510 14.08 -13.01 24.26
C ILE A 510 13.77 -14.26 23.44
N LEU A 511 13.32 -15.33 24.12
CA LEU A 511 12.98 -16.60 23.50
C LEU A 511 11.47 -16.84 23.68
N ASP A 512 10.69 -16.83 22.59
CA ASP A 512 9.26 -17.07 22.61
C ASP A 512 8.97 -18.45 22.03
N GLU A 513 8.63 -19.43 22.87
CA GLU A 513 8.18 -20.81 22.59
C GLU A 513 8.71 -21.46 21.29
N ALA A 514 10.02 -21.50 21.14
CA ALA A 514 10.68 -21.87 19.87
C ALA A 514 10.48 -23.34 19.40
N THR A 515 9.69 -24.19 20.07
CA THR A 515 9.69 -25.65 19.80
C THR A 515 8.30 -26.30 19.69
N SER A 516 7.20 -25.57 19.73
CA SER A 516 5.83 -26.11 19.92
C SER A 516 5.27 -27.02 18.79
N ALA A 517 5.90 -27.06 17.61
CA ALA A 517 5.40 -27.79 16.44
C ALA A 517 6.46 -28.69 15.76
N LEU A 518 7.51 -29.12 16.50
CA LEU A 518 8.62 -29.88 15.95
C LEU A 518 8.52 -31.37 16.28
N ASP A 519 9.11 -32.21 15.43
CA ASP A 519 9.39 -33.61 15.74
C ASP A 519 10.52 -33.71 16.77
N ASN A 520 10.60 -34.83 17.50
CA ASN A 520 11.49 -34.98 18.65
C ASN A 520 12.98 -34.73 18.32
N GLU A 521 13.48 -35.17 17.17
CA GLU A 521 14.89 -35.00 16.76
C GLU A 521 15.20 -33.53 16.44
N SER A 522 14.32 -32.87 15.70
CA SER A 522 14.41 -31.42 15.41
C SER A 522 14.28 -30.58 16.67
N GLU A 523 13.47 -31.00 17.63
CA GLU A 523 13.29 -30.36 18.92
C GLU A 523 14.56 -30.36 19.74
N GLU A 524 15.25 -31.54 19.88
CA GLU A 524 16.50 -31.67 20.63
C GLU A 524 17.59 -30.76 20.05
N ALA A 525 17.74 -30.75 18.72
CA ALA A 525 18.72 -29.91 18.03
C ALA A 525 18.44 -28.40 18.20
N VAL A 526 17.16 -27.99 18.21
CA VAL A 526 16.75 -26.60 18.46
C VAL A 526 17.03 -26.23 19.92
N GLN A 527 16.66 -27.10 20.87
CA GLN A 527 16.84 -26.86 22.30
C GLN A 527 18.32 -26.68 22.63
N GLU A 528 19.21 -27.58 22.16
CA GLU A 528 20.65 -27.46 22.33
C GLU A 528 21.21 -26.15 21.75
N SER A 529 20.69 -25.73 20.61
CA SER A 529 21.09 -24.45 19.99
C SER A 529 20.64 -23.25 20.82
N LEU A 530 19.44 -23.29 21.42
CA LEU A 530 18.93 -22.24 22.29
C LEU A 530 19.72 -22.15 23.60
N GLU A 531 20.06 -23.27 24.21
CA GLU A 531 20.88 -23.31 25.42
C GLU A 531 22.27 -22.71 25.17
N ARG A 532 22.93 -23.08 24.05
CA ARG A 532 24.20 -22.46 23.63
C ARG A 532 24.05 -20.97 23.38
N LEU A 533 22.92 -20.55 22.78
CA LEU A 533 22.65 -19.15 22.51
C LEU A 533 22.44 -18.36 23.81
N ALA A 534 21.76 -18.93 24.81
CA ALA A 534 21.49 -18.30 26.11
C ALA A 534 22.73 -18.19 26.99
N ALA A 535 23.77 -19.04 26.79
CA ALA A 535 24.94 -19.06 27.61
C ALA A 535 25.63 -17.70 27.74
N ASN A 536 25.86 -17.24 28.97
CA ASN A 536 26.49 -15.96 29.32
C ASN A 536 25.71 -14.71 28.83
N ARG A 537 24.39 -14.79 28.71
CA ARG A 537 23.52 -13.67 28.31
C ARG A 537 22.34 -13.56 29.24
N THR A 538 21.86 -12.33 29.44
CA THR A 538 20.59 -12.12 30.14
C THR A 538 19.45 -12.56 29.23
N THR A 539 18.69 -13.58 29.69
CA THR A 539 17.70 -14.25 28.83
C THR A 539 16.32 -14.24 29.46
N ILE A 540 15.31 -13.80 28.69
CA ILE A 540 13.90 -13.91 29.03
C ILE A 540 13.27 -14.99 28.17
N ILE A 541 12.66 -16.00 28.78
CA ILE A 541 12.01 -17.11 28.07
C ILE A 541 10.51 -17.10 28.37
N ILE A 542 9.68 -17.07 27.34
CA ILE A 542 8.25 -17.38 27.48
C ILE A 542 8.12 -18.89 27.42
N ALA A 543 7.92 -19.51 28.57
CA ALA A 543 8.00 -20.94 28.71
C ALA A 543 6.63 -21.61 28.67
N HIS A 544 6.48 -22.56 27.73
CA HIS A 544 5.33 -23.46 27.62
C HIS A 544 5.71 -24.93 27.81
N ARG A 545 7.02 -25.24 27.97
CA ARG A 545 7.53 -26.59 28.17
C ARG A 545 8.19 -26.75 29.52
N LEU A 546 8.06 -27.97 30.07
CA LEU A 546 8.53 -28.31 31.39
C LEU A 546 10.07 -28.25 31.50
N SER A 547 10.80 -28.73 30.48
CA SER A 547 12.25 -28.68 30.43
C SER A 547 12.76 -27.24 30.57
N THR A 548 12.29 -26.37 29.70
CA THR A 548 12.66 -24.94 29.68
C THR A 548 12.37 -24.21 31.00
N ILE A 549 11.29 -24.62 31.69
CA ILE A 549 10.93 -24.03 32.99
C ILE A 549 11.86 -24.49 34.10
N LYS A 550 12.28 -25.77 34.10
CA LYS A 550 13.11 -26.34 35.12
C LYS A 550 14.57 -25.85 35.10
N ASP A 551 15.05 -25.56 33.90
CA ASP A 551 16.45 -25.20 33.66
C ASP A 551 16.70 -23.69 33.78
N ALA A 552 15.62 -22.89 33.99
CA ALA A 552 15.73 -21.45 34.25
C ALA A 552 16.25 -21.16 35.66
N ASP A 553 17.12 -20.15 35.78
CA ASP A 553 17.65 -19.71 37.09
C ASP A 553 16.53 -19.18 37.99
N GLU A 554 15.57 -18.53 37.42
CA GLU A 554 14.42 -18.01 38.13
C GLU A 554 13.14 -18.10 37.26
N ILE A 555 11.99 -18.29 37.90
CA ILE A 555 10.67 -18.32 37.28
C ILE A 555 9.86 -17.14 37.81
N ALA A 556 9.26 -16.36 36.91
CA ALA A 556 8.26 -15.34 37.23
C ALA A 556 6.90 -15.76 36.73
N THR A 557 5.94 -15.91 37.64
CA THR A 557 4.56 -16.22 37.28
C THR A 557 3.79 -14.93 37.02
N VAL A 558 3.34 -14.78 35.77
CA VAL A 558 2.62 -13.58 35.29
C VAL A 558 1.14 -13.89 35.17
N GLU A 559 0.32 -13.19 35.95
CA GLU A 559 -1.13 -13.28 35.90
C GLU A 559 -1.74 -11.87 35.89
N ARG A 560 -2.63 -11.58 34.95
CA ARG A 560 -3.32 -10.28 34.79
C ARG A 560 -2.36 -9.08 34.71
N GLY A 561 -1.26 -9.23 34.00
CA GLY A 561 -0.28 -8.17 33.81
C GLY A 561 0.64 -7.88 34.98
N GLN A 562 0.64 -8.71 36.01
CA GLN A 562 1.47 -8.58 37.21
C GLN A 562 2.33 -9.83 37.44
N VAL A 563 3.50 -9.67 38.05
CA VAL A 563 4.29 -10.78 38.56
C VAL A 563 3.74 -11.14 39.94
N VAL A 564 3.10 -12.30 40.06
CA VAL A 564 2.43 -12.74 41.31
C VAL A 564 3.31 -13.66 42.17
N GLU A 565 4.23 -14.40 41.55
CA GLU A 565 5.16 -15.28 42.26
C GLU A 565 6.51 -15.27 41.59
N ARG A 566 7.57 -15.44 42.37
CA ARG A 566 8.96 -15.48 41.93
C ARG A 566 9.77 -16.49 42.73
N GLY A 567 10.65 -17.24 42.07
CA GLY A 567 11.54 -18.21 42.71
C GLY A 567 11.96 -19.33 41.78
N THR A 568 12.72 -20.31 42.29
CA THR A 568 13.10 -21.50 41.53
C THR A 568 11.92 -22.47 41.40
N HIS A 569 12.04 -23.43 40.48
CA HIS A 569 11.03 -24.47 40.28
C HIS A 569 10.62 -25.18 41.56
N GLU A 570 11.62 -25.60 42.36
CA GLU A 570 11.39 -26.35 43.59
C GLU A 570 10.71 -25.48 44.67
N GLU A 571 11.16 -24.23 44.82
CA GLU A 571 10.60 -23.30 45.79
C GLU A 571 9.13 -23.00 45.49
N LEU A 572 8.80 -22.73 44.21
CA LEU A 572 7.45 -22.38 43.79
C LEU A 572 6.49 -23.58 43.90
N LEU A 573 6.96 -24.80 43.59
CA LEU A 573 6.17 -26.01 43.84
C LEU A 573 5.91 -26.24 45.32
N ALA A 574 6.94 -26.04 46.17
CA ALA A 574 6.80 -26.20 47.64
C ALA A 574 5.82 -25.18 48.25
N ARG A 575 5.77 -23.96 47.72
CA ARG A 575 4.79 -22.92 48.14
C ARG A 575 3.35 -23.31 47.81
N GLY A 576 3.11 -24.16 46.82
CA GLY A 576 1.77 -24.62 46.47
C GLY A 576 0.83 -23.54 45.89
N GLY A 577 1.38 -22.43 45.40
CA GLY A 577 0.67 -21.25 44.95
C GLY A 577 0.18 -21.31 43.49
N THR A 578 0.15 -20.15 42.82
CA THR A 578 -0.31 -20.00 41.45
C THR A 578 0.52 -20.81 40.46
N TYR A 579 1.88 -20.78 40.59
CA TYR A 579 2.78 -21.60 39.78
C TYR A 579 2.47 -23.08 39.91
N ALA A 580 2.37 -23.60 41.14
CA ALA A 580 2.11 -25.01 41.37
C ALA A 580 0.75 -25.45 40.80
N ARG A 581 -0.26 -24.57 40.82
CA ARG A 581 -1.56 -24.81 40.19
C ARG A 581 -1.41 -24.95 38.65
N TYR A 582 -0.71 -24.01 37.97
CA TYR A 582 -0.49 -24.07 36.54
C TYR A 582 0.34 -25.29 36.15
N TYR A 583 1.39 -25.58 36.91
CA TYR A 583 2.23 -26.75 36.70
C TYR A 583 1.42 -28.04 36.70
N ARG A 584 0.56 -28.26 37.72
CA ARG A 584 -0.31 -29.44 37.80
C ARG A 584 -1.30 -29.50 36.63
N MET A 585 -1.93 -28.40 36.28
CA MET A 585 -2.90 -28.36 35.19
C MET A 585 -2.24 -28.68 33.82
N GLN A 586 -1.06 -28.20 33.60
CA GLN A 586 -0.41 -28.28 32.28
C GLN A 586 0.41 -29.57 32.12
N PHE A 587 1.04 -30.08 33.17
CA PHE A 587 2.01 -31.17 33.08
C PHE A 587 1.64 -32.43 33.87
N GLU A 588 0.91 -32.39 34.97
CA GLU A 588 0.49 -33.56 35.72
C GLU A 588 -0.82 -34.16 35.20
N GLY A 589 -1.76 -33.32 34.67
CA GLY A 589 -2.97 -33.79 34.01
C GLY A 589 -2.68 -34.63 32.76
N VAL A 590 -1.57 -34.38 32.06
CA VAL A 590 -1.11 -35.19 30.91
C VAL A 590 -0.47 -36.53 31.35
N ARG A 591 0.12 -36.61 32.55
CA ARG A 591 0.67 -37.87 33.10
C ARG A 591 -0.42 -38.84 33.53
N ALA A 592 -1.51 -38.38 34.12
CA ALA A 592 -2.63 -39.23 34.48
C ALA A 592 -3.30 -39.88 33.25
N ALA A 593 -3.40 -39.17 32.12
CA ALA A 593 -3.96 -39.67 30.87
C ALA A 593 -3.04 -40.61 30.06
N ARG A 594 -1.73 -40.69 30.39
CA ARG A 594 -0.77 -41.63 29.74
C ARG A 594 -0.55 -42.91 30.55
N THR A 595 -1.12 -43.03 31.73
CA THR A 595 -1.03 -44.19 32.63
C THR A 595 -2.32 -44.99 32.72
N GLU A 596 -3.40 -44.56 32.05
CA GLU A 596 -4.58 -45.34 31.71
C GLU A 596 -4.56 -45.75 30.18
#